data_8b283b1220b3e9fa428e5e49661e67c5
#
_entry.id   8b283b1220b3e9fa428e5e49661e67c5
#
_cell.length_a   1.000
_cell.length_b   1.000
_cell.length_c   1.000
_cell.angle_alpha   90.00
_cell.angle_beta   90.00
_cell.angle_gamma   90.00
#
_symmetry.space_group_name_H-M   'P 1'
#
loop_
_entity.id
_entity.type
_entity.pdbx_description
1 polymer ?
#
loop_
_entity_poly.entity_id
_entity_poly.type
_entity_poly.pdbx_seq_one_letter_code
_entity_poly.pdbx_strand_id
1 'polypeptide(L)'
;MGEQWAFYFNTDKCLGCHACSVSCSQRHGRDSDQDEWRTVKNVTTGEFPNVSSLPISMSCMHCADAPCEKVCPCNSIKKREEDGIVTVDRDSCIGCHYCAWACPYGAPTYDDGGIMSKCNLCLGEGLGGGHGMPPREEQEDGGSTPACVDNCVGDAIKAGPVSELKEQASESAMRAFTREPANIIVEADRDGDDTFPYEA
;
A
#
# COMPACT_ATOMS: atom_id res chain seq x y z
N MET A 1 5.73 4.04 21.72
CA MET A 1 5.40 3.50 20.39
C MET A 1 4.63 4.59 19.68
N GLY A 2 5.11 5.00 18.52
CA GLY A 2 4.44 5.97 17.68
C GLY A 2 3.13 5.42 17.12
N GLU A 3 2.35 6.27 16.50
CA GLU A 3 1.07 5.90 15.92
C GLU A 3 1.26 5.19 14.59
N GLN A 4 0.57 4.06 14.37
CA GLN A 4 0.61 3.30 13.13
C GLN A 4 0.04 4.10 11.96
N TRP A 5 0.80 4.21 10.88
CA TRP A 5 0.35 4.75 9.61
C TRP A 5 -0.29 3.69 8.71
N ALA A 6 -1.29 4.11 7.95
CA ALA A 6 -2.04 3.24 7.04
C ALA A 6 -2.46 3.98 5.77
N PHE A 7 -3.00 3.24 4.81
CA PHE A 7 -3.80 3.78 3.72
C PHE A 7 -5.28 3.59 4.02
N TYR A 8 -6.06 4.59 3.66
CA TYR A 8 -7.51 4.51 3.49
C TYR A 8 -7.80 4.48 1.99
N PHE A 9 -8.73 3.64 1.56
CA PHE A 9 -9.14 3.55 0.17
C PHE A 9 -10.66 3.43 0.06
N ASN A 10 -11.27 4.32 -0.72
CA ASN A 10 -12.70 4.33 -1.02
C ASN A 10 -12.91 3.86 -2.46
N THR A 11 -13.57 2.71 -2.61
CA THR A 11 -13.80 2.09 -3.92
C THR A 11 -14.79 2.85 -4.78
N ASP A 12 -15.78 3.55 -4.17
CA ASP A 12 -16.82 4.27 -4.90
C ASP A 12 -16.28 5.54 -5.54
N LYS A 13 -15.23 6.12 -4.93
CA LYS A 13 -14.53 7.28 -5.47
C LYS A 13 -13.45 6.91 -6.50
N CYS A 14 -13.06 5.64 -6.57
CA CYS A 14 -12.00 5.20 -7.47
C CYS A 14 -12.49 5.13 -8.92
N LEU A 15 -11.81 5.86 -9.79
CA LEU A 15 -12.10 5.89 -11.23
C LEU A 15 -11.37 4.79 -12.03
N GLY A 16 -10.52 4.00 -11.38
CA GLY A 16 -9.68 3.03 -12.09
C GLY A 16 -8.66 3.67 -13.07
N CYS A 17 -8.32 4.95 -12.90
CA CYS A 17 -7.56 5.73 -13.88
C CYS A 17 -6.05 5.48 -13.87
N HIS A 18 -5.51 4.67 -12.93
CA HIS A 18 -4.10 4.35 -12.76
C HIS A 18 -3.16 5.53 -12.44
N ALA A 19 -3.67 6.76 -12.23
CA ALA A 19 -2.84 7.91 -11.89
C ALA A 19 -1.95 7.66 -10.65
N CYS A 20 -2.47 6.93 -9.66
CA CYS A 20 -1.73 6.55 -8.46
C CYS A 20 -0.56 5.58 -8.74
N SER A 21 -0.68 4.66 -9.69
CA SER A 21 0.40 3.76 -10.12
C SER A 21 1.48 4.55 -10.84
N VAL A 22 1.09 5.36 -11.82
CA VAL A 22 2.02 6.18 -12.62
C VAL A 22 2.79 7.15 -11.73
N SER A 23 2.11 7.88 -10.84
CA SER A 23 2.77 8.83 -9.94
C SER A 23 3.72 8.14 -8.95
N CYS A 24 3.36 6.94 -8.48
CA CYS A 24 4.24 6.11 -7.65
C CYS A 24 5.51 5.71 -8.42
N SER A 25 5.36 5.22 -9.65
CA SER A 25 6.50 4.80 -10.49
C SER A 25 7.40 5.99 -10.82
N GLN A 26 6.85 7.13 -11.21
CA GLN A 26 7.63 8.36 -11.46
C GLN A 26 8.38 8.84 -10.23
N ARG A 27 7.70 8.87 -9.08
CA ARG A 27 8.30 9.32 -7.82
C ARG A 27 9.49 8.47 -7.40
N HIS A 28 9.43 7.17 -7.65
CA HIS A 28 10.44 6.21 -7.23
C HIS A 28 11.40 5.80 -8.36
N GLY A 29 11.38 6.51 -9.50
CA GLY A 29 12.28 6.26 -10.63
C GLY A 29 12.18 4.82 -11.17
N ARG A 30 10.96 4.26 -11.16
CA ARG A 30 10.73 2.91 -11.67
C ARG A 30 10.38 2.96 -13.15
N ASP A 31 11.13 2.20 -13.93
CA ASP A 31 10.90 2.07 -15.37
C ASP A 31 9.67 1.20 -15.67
N SER A 32 9.16 1.29 -16.88
CA SER A 32 7.93 0.61 -17.30
C SER A 32 8.04 -0.92 -17.37
N ASP A 33 9.24 -1.47 -17.33
CA ASP A 33 9.56 -2.91 -17.32
C ASP A 33 9.69 -3.48 -15.90
N GLN A 34 9.67 -2.62 -14.87
CA GLN A 34 9.73 -3.02 -13.48
C GLN A 34 8.34 -3.18 -12.88
N ASP A 35 8.22 -4.13 -11.95
CA ASP A 35 6.98 -4.34 -11.20
C ASP A 35 6.57 -3.08 -10.42
N GLU A 36 5.31 -2.71 -10.52
CA GLU A 36 4.74 -1.54 -9.84
C GLU A 36 4.61 -1.79 -8.33
N TRP A 37 4.98 -0.79 -7.50
CA TRP A 37 4.72 -0.85 -6.05
C TRP A 37 3.26 -0.59 -5.69
N ARG A 38 2.55 0.10 -6.56
CA ARG A 38 1.10 0.30 -6.44
C ARG A 38 0.44 -0.11 -7.74
N THR A 39 -0.51 -1.02 -7.64
CA THR A 39 -1.25 -1.55 -8.78
C THR A 39 -2.74 -1.24 -8.62
N VAL A 40 -3.43 -1.05 -9.74
CA VAL A 40 -4.89 -0.98 -9.78
C VAL A 40 -5.42 -2.24 -10.47
N LYS A 41 -6.28 -2.96 -9.80
CA LYS A 41 -6.93 -4.19 -10.32
C LYS A 41 -8.43 -3.97 -10.38
N ASN A 42 -9.05 -4.44 -11.46
CA ASN A 42 -10.51 -4.46 -11.59
C ASN A 42 -11.04 -5.83 -11.18
N VAL A 43 -11.88 -5.86 -10.17
CA VAL A 43 -12.62 -7.05 -9.76
C VAL A 43 -13.96 -7.01 -10.47
N THR A 44 -14.18 -7.90 -11.41
CA THR A 44 -15.43 -8.01 -12.17
C THR A 44 -16.28 -9.15 -11.61
N THR A 45 -17.52 -8.86 -11.31
CA THR A 45 -18.50 -9.81 -10.76
C THR A 45 -19.78 -9.79 -11.59
N GLY A 46 -20.57 -10.88 -11.52
CA GLY A 46 -21.83 -11.03 -12.23
C GLY A 46 -21.67 -11.55 -13.66
N GLU A 47 -22.80 -11.74 -14.34
CA GLU A 47 -22.90 -12.19 -15.71
C GLU A 47 -23.72 -11.21 -16.55
N PHE A 48 -23.42 -11.14 -17.85
CA PHE A 48 -24.16 -10.24 -18.75
C PHE A 48 -25.67 -10.55 -18.69
N PRO A 49 -26.55 -9.54 -18.60
CA PRO A 49 -26.29 -8.10 -18.68
C PRO A 49 -25.93 -7.42 -17.34
N ASN A 50 -25.90 -8.12 -16.22
CA ASN A 50 -25.72 -7.59 -14.87
C ASN A 50 -24.26 -7.73 -14.41
N VAL A 51 -23.33 -7.10 -15.14
CA VAL A 51 -21.90 -7.12 -14.81
C VAL A 51 -21.56 -5.88 -13.98
N SER A 52 -20.85 -6.08 -12.87
CA SER A 52 -20.26 -5.00 -12.05
C SER A 52 -18.74 -5.12 -12.07
N SER A 53 -18.05 -3.99 -12.13
CA SER A 53 -16.59 -3.92 -12.05
C SER A 53 -16.17 -2.91 -11.00
N LEU A 54 -15.32 -3.34 -10.07
CA LEU A 54 -14.84 -2.55 -8.96
C LEU A 54 -13.32 -2.38 -9.07
N PRO A 55 -12.81 -1.15 -9.26
CA PRO A 55 -11.37 -0.90 -9.23
C PRO A 55 -10.86 -0.91 -7.79
N ILE A 56 -9.75 -1.61 -7.53
CA ILE A 56 -9.07 -1.66 -6.24
C ILE A 56 -7.60 -1.26 -6.43
N SER A 57 -7.17 -0.23 -5.71
CA SER A 57 -5.77 0.20 -5.71
C SER A 57 -5.04 -0.43 -4.52
N MET A 58 -4.00 -1.21 -4.81
CA MET A 58 -3.25 -1.98 -3.83
C MET A 58 -1.77 -1.60 -3.81
N SER A 59 -1.16 -1.67 -2.62
CA SER A 59 0.29 -1.53 -2.40
C SER A 59 0.68 -2.32 -1.15
N CYS A 60 1.91 -2.15 -0.64
CA CYS A 60 2.26 -2.71 0.68
C CYS A 60 1.30 -2.20 1.77
N MET A 61 0.79 -3.12 2.59
CA MET A 61 -0.18 -2.82 3.66
C MET A 61 0.48 -2.33 4.95
N HIS A 62 1.82 -2.30 5.03
CA HIS A 62 2.56 -1.95 6.25
C HIS A 62 2.00 -2.64 7.50
N CYS A 63 1.84 -3.96 7.43
CA CYS A 63 1.13 -4.80 8.39
C CYS A 63 1.51 -4.49 9.85
N ALA A 64 0.53 -4.57 10.75
CA ALA A 64 0.75 -4.45 12.19
C ALA A 64 1.71 -5.55 12.68
N ASP A 65 1.50 -6.78 12.21
CA ASP A 65 2.38 -7.92 12.38
C ASP A 65 2.96 -8.33 11.02
N ALA A 66 4.16 -7.82 10.66
CA ALA A 66 4.74 -7.94 9.33
C ALA A 66 5.36 -9.33 9.09
N PRO A 67 4.72 -10.25 8.34
CA PRO A 67 5.29 -11.58 8.10
C PRO A 67 6.59 -11.52 7.30
N CYS A 68 6.75 -10.54 6.41
CA CYS A 68 7.97 -10.35 5.62
C CYS A 68 9.20 -9.99 6.48
N GLU A 69 9.02 -9.25 7.58
CA GLU A 69 10.07 -8.95 8.54
C GLU A 69 10.51 -10.22 9.28
N LYS A 70 9.55 -11.04 9.73
CA LYS A 70 9.82 -12.26 10.50
C LYS A 70 10.61 -13.33 9.74
N VAL A 71 10.44 -13.40 8.43
CA VAL A 71 11.11 -14.41 7.59
C VAL A 71 12.41 -13.91 6.97
N CYS A 72 12.79 -12.66 7.18
CA CYS A 72 13.99 -12.08 6.60
C CYS A 72 15.26 -12.54 7.32
N PRO A 73 16.12 -13.40 6.71
CA PRO A 73 17.26 -13.97 7.39
C PRO A 73 18.39 -12.96 7.65
N CYS A 74 18.46 -11.89 6.87
CA CYS A 74 19.46 -10.83 7.00
C CYS A 74 18.94 -9.58 7.73
N ASN A 75 17.70 -9.62 8.26
CA ASN A 75 17.06 -8.48 8.94
C ASN A 75 17.04 -7.18 8.12
N SER A 76 17.01 -7.28 6.79
CA SER A 76 16.91 -6.12 5.89
C SER A 76 15.52 -5.45 5.93
N ILE A 77 14.49 -6.18 6.34
CA ILE A 77 13.13 -5.66 6.46
C ILE A 77 12.88 -5.35 7.92
N LYS A 78 12.44 -4.12 8.20
CA LYS A 78 12.15 -3.67 9.57
C LYS A 78 10.87 -2.85 9.62
N LYS A 79 10.12 -3.04 10.68
CA LYS A 79 9.00 -2.17 11.05
C LYS A 79 9.54 -1.06 11.95
N ARG A 80 9.26 0.18 11.56
CA ARG A 80 9.65 1.36 12.34
C ARG A 80 8.76 1.46 13.58
N GLU A 81 9.34 1.88 14.70
CA GLU A 81 8.61 2.03 15.97
C GLU A 81 7.83 3.35 16.03
N GLU A 82 8.28 4.38 15.30
CA GLU A 82 7.71 5.72 15.31
C GLU A 82 6.39 5.84 14.54
N ASP A 83 6.22 5.09 13.45
CA ASP A 83 5.06 5.21 12.57
C ASP A 83 4.52 3.85 12.08
N GLY A 84 5.16 2.76 12.46
CA GLY A 84 4.79 1.41 12.07
C GLY A 84 4.98 1.10 10.58
N ILE A 85 5.66 1.96 9.83
CA ILE A 85 5.94 1.73 8.42
C ILE A 85 7.00 0.64 8.29
N VAL A 86 6.73 -0.35 7.44
CA VAL A 86 7.69 -1.42 7.16
C VAL A 86 8.60 -0.96 6.03
N THR A 87 9.89 -0.89 6.31
CA THR A 87 10.95 -0.44 5.39
C THR A 87 11.89 -1.58 5.00
N VAL A 88 12.72 -1.34 3.99
CA VAL A 88 13.73 -2.28 3.50
C VAL A 88 15.07 -1.57 3.40
N ASP A 89 16.07 -2.13 4.05
CA ASP A 89 17.46 -1.81 3.81
C ASP A 89 17.96 -2.66 2.63
N ARG A 90 18.11 -2.02 1.48
CA ARG A 90 18.48 -2.70 0.24
C ARG A 90 19.93 -3.17 0.22
N ASP A 91 20.80 -2.49 0.95
CA ASP A 91 22.24 -2.83 1.02
C ASP A 91 22.47 -4.14 1.79
N SER A 92 21.58 -4.42 2.75
CA SER A 92 21.59 -5.67 3.53
C SER A 92 20.80 -6.81 2.88
N CYS A 93 20.04 -6.53 1.81
CA CYS A 93 19.18 -7.52 1.17
C CYS A 93 20.00 -8.50 0.33
N ILE A 94 19.83 -9.79 0.54
CA ILE A 94 20.52 -10.87 -0.19
C ILE A 94 19.71 -11.49 -1.33
N GLY A 95 18.52 -10.97 -1.65
CA GLY A 95 17.70 -11.46 -2.75
C GLY A 95 17.14 -12.87 -2.57
N CYS A 96 16.91 -13.34 -1.34
CA CYS A 96 16.45 -14.72 -1.08
C CYS A 96 14.96 -14.99 -1.35
N HIS A 97 14.15 -13.97 -1.61
CA HIS A 97 12.73 -13.99 -1.94
C HIS A 97 11.78 -14.58 -0.87
N TYR A 98 12.23 -14.90 0.34
CA TYR A 98 11.35 -15.42 1.41
C TYR A 98 10.23 -14.44 1.76
N CYS A 99 10.47 -13.14 1.66
CA CYS A 99 9.47 -12.10 1.89
C CYS A 99 8.33 -12.14 0.85
N ALA A 100 8.57 -12.58 -0.40
CA ALA A 100 7.53 -12.76 -1.40
C ALA A 100 6.59 -13.91 -1.02
N TRP A 101 7.14 -15.02 -0.56
CA TRP A 101 6.36 -16.19 -0.14
C TRP A 101 5.55 -15.94 1.14
N ALA A 102 6.10 -15.12 2.04
CA ALA A 102 5.42 -14.77 3.29
C ALA A 102 4.35 -13.68 3.13
N CYS A 103 4.38 -12.91 2.05
CA CYS A 103 3.46 -11.79 1.85
C CYS A 103 2.15 -12.26 1.20
N PRO A 104 1.00 -12.20 1.90
CA PRO A 104 -0.28 -12.61 1.32
C PRO A 104 -0.82 -11.64 0.26
N TYR A 105 -0.21 -10.45 0.15
CA TYR A 105 -0.66 -9.37 -0.75
C TYR A 105 0.22 -9.22 -1.99
N GLY A 106 1.31 -9.98 -2.12
CA GLY A 106 2.24 -9.87 -3.25
C GLY A 106 2.92 -8.51 -3.37
N ALA A 107 3.15 -7.83 -2.24
CA ALA A 107 3.72 -6.47 -2.24
C ALA A 107 5.24 -6.38 -2.51
N PRO A 108 6.08 -7.38 -2.18
CA PRO A 108 7.49 -7.37 -2.54
C PRO A 108 7.70 -7.43 -4.05
N THR A 109 8.51 -6.51 -4.58
CA THR A 109 9.00 -6.50 -5.96
C THR A 109 10.53 -6.60 -5.96
N TYR A 110 11.12 -6.92 -7.10
CA TYR A 110 12.56 -7.14 -7.19
C TYR A 110 13.12 -6.41 -8.41
N ASP A 111 14.35 -5.95 -8.30
CA ASP A 111 15.11 -5.45 -9.44
C ASP A 111 15.85 -6.59 -10.15
N ASP A 112 16.58 -6.26 -11.24
CA ASP A 112 17.33 -7.23 -12.03
C ASP A 112 18.43 -7.95 -11.21
N GLY A 113 18.88 -7.34 -10.12
CA GLY A 113 19.81 -7.94 -9.15
C GLY A 113 19.13 -8.84 -8.12
N GLY A 114 17.82 -8.98 -8.16
CA GLY A 114 17.02 -9.74 -7.19
C GLY A 114 16.85 -9.03 -5.85
N ILE A 115 17.25 -7.77 -5.74
CA ILE A 115 17.14 -7.00 -4.49
C ILE A 115 15.71 -6.50 -4.31
N MET A 116 15.15 -6.75 -3.12
CA MET A 116 13.77 -6.45 -2.82
C MET A 116 13.52 -4.95 -2.69
N SER A 117 12.37 -4.54 -3.23
CA SER A 117 11.81 -3.21 -3.05
C SER A 117 10.30 -3.28 -2.86
N LYS A 118 9.69 -2.27 -2.26
CA LYS A 118 8.25 -2.17 -2.08
C LYS A 118 7.85 -0.76 -1.66
N CYS A 119 6.57 -0.47 -1.65
CA CYS A 119 6.05 0.79 -1.09
C CYS A 119 6.64 1.07 0.30
N ASN A 120 7.17 2.29 0.50
CA ASN A 120 7.71 2.80 1.76
C ASN A 120 6.92 4.01 2.28
N LEU A 121 5.70 4.24 1.78
CA LEU A 121 4.89 5.45 2.07
C LEU A 121 5.58 6.76 1.70
N CYS A 122 6.43 6.73 0.66
CA CYS A 122 7.23 7.87 0.20
C CYS A 122 8.16 8.47 1.28
N LEU A 123 8.60 7.65 2.25
CA LEU A 123 9.76 7.98 3.09
C LEU A 123 10.99 8.14 2.19
N GLY A 124 11.80 9.15 2.41
CA GLY A 124 12.92 9.54 1.54
C GLY A 124 13.95 8.45 1.20
N GLU A 125 15.07 8.87 0.61
CA GLU A 125 16.18 7.98 0.21
C GLU A 125 16.73 7.16 1.38
N GLY A 126 17.20 5.95 1.07
CA GLY A 126 17.81 5.04 2.06
C GLY A 126 16.82 4.09 2.77
N LEU A 127 15.51 4.30 2.63
CA LEU A 127 14.47 3.45 3.22
C LEU A 127 13.74 2.59 2.17
N GLY A 128 14.46 2.16 1.14
CA GLY A 128 13.97 1.19 0.16
C GLY A 128 13.27 1.76 -1.06
N GLY A 129 13.42 3.03 -1.37
CA GLY A 129 12.82 3.59 -2.57
C GLY A 129 13.25 4.98 -2.95
N GLY A 130 13.41 5.17 -4.24
CA GLY A 130 13.30 6.39 -5.01
C GLY A 130 14.36 7.47 -4.84
N HIS A 131 14.79 7.96 -5.98
CA HIS A 131 15.72 9.09 -6.08
C HIS A 131 15.10 10.39 -5.58
N GLY A 132 15.81 11.09 -4.69
CA GLY A 132 15.77 12.55 -4.62
C GLY A 132 14.71 13.20 -3.75
N MET A 133 14.12 12.52 -2.75
CA MET A 133 13.28 13.21 -1.79
C MET A 133 13.86 13.18 -0.39
N PRO A 134 13.88 14.31 0.31
CA PRO A 134 14.25 14.35 1.70
C PRO A 134 13.29 13.50 2.55
N PRO A 135 13.75 12.99 3.70
CA PRO A 135 12.88 12.38 4.69
C PRO A 135 11.67 13.26 4.98
N ARG A 136 10.55 12.65 5.34
CA ARG A 136 9.31 13.38 5.62
C ARG A 136 9.47 14.50 6.66
N GLU A 137 10.38 14.30 7.61
CA GLU A 137 10.73 15.22 8.68
C GLU A 137 11.50 16.48 8.20
N GLU A 138 12.12 16.40 7.02
CA GLU A 138 12.92 17.49 6.42
C GLU A 138 12.15 18.27 5.34
N GLN A 139 10.88 17.97 5.12
CA GLN A 139 10.08 18.65 4.12
C GLN A 139 9.43 19.89 4.73
N GLU A 140 9.60 21.05 4.06
CA GLU A 140 9.15 22.38 4.54
C GLU A 140 7.63 22.48 4.76
N ASP A 141 6.85 21.54 4.21
CA ASP A 141 5.38 21.44 4.27
C ASP A 141 4.87 20.45 5.34
N GLY A 142 5.73 20.02 6.26
CA GLY A 142 5.32 19.20 7.41
C GLY A 142 5.09 17.71 7.13
N GLY A 143 5.63 17.21 6.04
CA GLY A 143 5.54 15.80 5.66
C GLY A 143 4.71 15.61 4.42
N SER A 144 5.37 15.32 3.29
CA SER A 144 4.65 15.17 2.03
C SER A 144 3.70 14.00 2.06
N THR A 145 2.53 14.24 1.56
CA THR A 145 1.56 13.22 1.20
C THR A 145 2.20 12.26 0.21
N PRO A 146 1.97 10.94 0.30
CA PRO A 146 2.45 10.00 -0.69
C PRO A 146 1.99 10.39 -2.10
N ALA A 147 2.86 10.27 -3.10
CA ALA A 147 2.57 10.70 -4.48
C ALA A 147 1.27 10.09 -5.05
N CYS A 148 0.94 8.87 -4.64
CA CYS A 148 -0.30 8.22 -5.04
C CYS A 148 -1.56 8.85 -4.43
N VAL A 149 -1.44 9.52 -3.29
CA VAL A 149 -2.52 10.28 -2.64
C VAL A 149 -2.67 11.62 -3.33
N ASP A 150 -1.57 12.40 -3.48
CA ASP A 150 -1.59 13.72 -4.12
C ASP A 150 -2.14 13.70 -5.54
N ASN A 151 -1.88 12.63 -6.29
CA ASN A 151 -2.31 12.50 -7.67
C ASN A 151 -3.60 11.66 -7.84
N CYS A 152 -4.33 11.41 -6.76
CA CYS A 152 -5.60 10.70 -6.84
C CYS A 152 -6.72 11.61 -7.31
N VAL A 153 -7.10 11.54 -8.59
CA VAL A 153 -8.11 12.40 -9.21
C VAL A 153 -9.48 12.31 -8.51
N GLY A 154 -9.83 11.11 -8.04
CA GLY A 154 -11.12 10.86 -7.36
C GLY A 154 -11.06 11.07 -5.84
N ASP A 155 -9.94 11.51 -5.27
CA ASP A 155 -9.74 11.56 -3.80
C ASP A 155 -10.12 10.23 -3.09
N ALA A 156 -9.82 9.12 -3.76
CA ALA A 156 -10.15 7.78 -3.29
C ALA A 156 -9.11 7.19 -2.33
N ILE A 157 -7.88 7.73 -2.33
CA ILE A 157 -6.77 7.23 -1.53
C ILE A 157 -6.36 8.31 -0.53
N LYS A 158 -6.21 7.93 0.74
CA LYS A 158 -5.62 8.77 1.78
C LYS A 158 -4.55 7.99 2.52
N ALA A 159 -3.61 8.68 3.13
CA ALA A 159 -2.60 8.08 3.98
C ALA A 159 -2.40 8.94 5.23
N GLY A 160 -2.22 8.29 6.35
CA GLY A 160 -2.05 8.98 7.63
C GLY A 160 -2.08 8.04 8.82
N PRO A 161 -2.09 8.61 10.02
CA PRO A 161 -2.29 7.86 11.24
C PRO A 161 -3.63 7.11 11.24
N VAL A 162 -3.63 5.89 11.77
CA VAL A 162 -4.83 5.03 11.79
C VAL A 162 -5.99 5.67 12.55
N SER A 163 -5.71 6.43 13.62
CA SER A 163 -6.75 7.16 14.38
C SER A 163 -7.52 8.14 13.50
N GLU A 164 -6.81 8.96 12.72
CA GLU A 164 -7.42 9.96 11.85
C GLU A 164 -8.19 9.30 10.69
N LEU A 165 -7.64 8.24 10.12
CA LEU A 165 -8.29 7.52 9.01
C LEU A 165 -9.55 6.79 9.46
N LYS A 166 -9.58 6.29 10.70
CA LYS A 166 -10.78 5.64 11.27
C LYS A 166 -11.94 6.61 11.45
N GLU A 167 -11.67 7.86 11.76
CA GLU A 167 -12.72 8.88 11.87
C GLU A 167 -13.38 9.20 10.53
N GLN A 168 -12.64 8.98 9.43
CA GLN A 168 -13.10 9.23 8.07
C GLN A 168 -13.83 8.02 7.45
N ALA A 169 -13.57 6.83 7.98
CA ALA A 169 -14.17 5.60 7.46
C ALA A 169 -15.57 5.38 8.04
N SER A 170 -16.49 4.88 7.22
CA SER A 170 -17.80 4.46 7.71
C SER A 170 -17.67 3.24 8.64
N GLU A 171 -18.61 3.08 9.57
CA GLU A 171 -18.60 1.96 10.52
C GLU A 171 -18.72 0.59 9.82
N SER A 172 -19.38 0.54 8.68
CA SER A 172 -19.51 -0.64 7.84
C SER A 172 -18.21 -1.03 7.14
N ALA A 173 -17.46 -0.06 6.62
CA ALA A 173 -16.15 -0.27 6.01
C ALA A 173 -15.12 -0.83 7.02
N MET A 174 -15.18 -0.36 8.25
CA MET A 174 -14.30 -0.84 9.32
C MET A 174 -14.48 -2.33 9.62
N ARG A 175 -15.70 -2.86 9.52
CA ARG A 175 -15.98 -4.29 9.76
C ARG A 175 -15.48 -5.17 8.63
N ALA A 176 -15.50 -4.69 7.40
CA ALA A 176 -15.12 -5.49 6.23
C ALA A 176 -13.62 -5.76 6.12
N PHE A 177 -12.76 -4.86 6.64
CA PHE A 177 -11.32 -4.91 6.37
C PHE A 177 -10.39 -4.83 7.59
N THR A 178 -10.91 -4.86 8.80
CA THR A 178 -10.10 -5.05 10.00
C THR A 178 -9.70 -6.50 10.24
N ARG A 179 -9.30 -7.22 9.18
CA ARG A 179 -8.57 -8.47 9.38
C ARG A 179 -7.12 -8.11 9.67
N GLU A 180 -6.70 -8.28 10.92
CA GLU A 180 -5.27 -8.32 11.19
C GLU A 180 -4.62 -9.34 10.23
N PRO A 181 -3.52 -8.99 9.60
CA PRO A 181 -2.51 -8.00 9.97
C PRO A 181 -2.42 -6.75 9.05
N ALA A 182 -3.39 -6.48 8.20
CA ALA A 182 -3.30 -5.39 7.23
C ALA A 182 -3.69 -4.03 7.83
N ASN A 183 -2.90 -2.99 7.52
CA ASN A 183 -3.18 -1.61 7.86
C ASN A 183 -3.70 -0.86 6.61
N ILE A 184 -4.80 -1.33 6.08
CA ILE A 184 -5.55 -0.62 5.04
C ILE A 184 -7.03 -0.60 5.43
N ILE A 185 -7.65 0.55 5.25
CA ILE A 185 -9.09 0.72 5.39
C ILE A 185 -9.63 0.89 3.97
N VAL A 186 -10.47 -0.04 3.54
CA VAL A 186 -11.18 0.02 2.26
C VAL A 186 -12.63 0.29 2.54
N GLU A 187 -13.14 1.37 2.00
CA GLU A 187 -14.56 1.71 2.05
C GLU A 187 -15.20 1.40 0.69
N ALA A 188 -16.26 0.63 0.73
CA ALA A 188 -17.13 0.36 -0.40
C ALA A 188 -18.58 0.56 0.07
N ASP A 189 -19.27 1.51 -0.53
CA ASP A 189 -20.71 1.67 -0.33
C ASP A 189 -21.41 0.70 -1.28
N ARG A 190 -21.99 -0.35 -0.74
CA ARG A 190 -22.83 -1.26 -1.50
C ARG A 190 -24.20 -1.26 -0.87
N ASP A 191 -25.19 -0.90 -1.65
CA ASP A 191 -26.60 -1.00 -1.32
C ASP A 191 -26.94 -2.40 -0.78
N GLY A 192 -26.71 -2.60 0.51
CA GLY A 192 -27.40 -3.60 1.33
C GLY A 192 -27.13 -5.08 1.09
N ASP A 193 -26.11 -5.48 0.33
CA ASP A 193 -25.74 -6.91 0.21
C ASP A 193 -24.36 -7.17 0.81
N ASP A 194 -24.34 -7.70 2.04
CA ASP A 194 -23.14 -8.01 2.84
C ASP A 194 -22.35 -9.25 2.34
N THR A 195 -22.62 -9.73 1.14
CA THR A 195 -21.93 -10.91 0.60
C THR A 195 -20.68 -10.51 -0.20
N PHE A 196 -19.54 -10.39 0.47
CA PHE A 196 -18.24 -10.46 -0.19
C PHE A 196 -17.95 -11.91 -0.62
N PRO A 197 -17.62 -12.18 -1.90
CA PRO A 197 -17.43 -13.53 -2.42
C PRO A 197 -16.03 -14.11 -2.12
N TYR A 198 -15.50 -13.90 -0.94
CA TYR A 198 -14.26 -14.53 -0.49
C TYR A 198 -14.50 -15.33 0.78
N GLU A 199 -15.20 -16.45 0.66
CA GLU A 199 -14.93 -17.60 1.53
C GLU A 199 -13.74 -18.34 0.93
N ALA A 200 -12.64 -18.35 1.70
CA ALA A 200 -11.41 -19.07 1.38
C ALA A 200 -11.54 -20.55 1.70
#